data_4dc4a2fde970652ccba3b3e03fc4e4d8
#
_entry.id   4dc4a2fde970652ccba3b3e03fc4e4d8
#
_cell.length_a   1.000
_cell.length_b   1.000
_cell.length_c   1.000
_cell.angle_alpha   90.00
_cell.angle_beta   90.00
_cell.angle_gamma   90.00
#
_symmetry.space_group_name_H-M   'P 1'
#
loop_
_entity.id
_entity.type
_entity.pdbx_description
1 polymer ?
#
loop_
_entity_poly.entity_id
_entity_poly.type
_entity_poly.pdbx_seq_one_letter_code
_entity_poly.pdbx_strand_id
1 'polypeptide(L)'
;MHEMILCKLGEVVLKGLNRRSFEDKLMANVNRRVAKCGNFRIYAKQSTIYVEPKDENCDIDAAFEGCKKVFGIIAVSKALPCEKDVQKIIAAAKEYLADEMRAAKSFKVESKRADKTFSLTSIQLSQQVGGALHQAFPTCEVNVHDPKLVVHIEIRDDSAYVHGPAEEGAGGLPIGMGGVAVSLLSGGIDSPVSSYMIAKRGVKLEMVHFFSPPYTSDAAKEKVLSLAKLLVPWCGRMTVQVVPFTEIQEEIRRNCPEEFFTLIMRRFMMRISQRVADQVKAKALVTGENLGQVASQTMEALRVTEDVVDLPVLRPLIGMDKEEIVRLSRKIGTFDTSILPYEDCCTVFTPRHPRTKPNLEEVREAEAALDIEGLIDRAMANREFVRIKF
;
A
#
# COMPACT_ATOMS: atom_id res chain seq x y z
N MET A 1 -22.83 25.05 4.28
CA MET A 1 -21.93 24.03 4.85
C MET A 1 -21.33 23.26 3.68
N HIS A 2 -20.03 22.98 3.70
CA HIS A 2 -19.35 22.31 2.58
C HIS A 2 -19.24 20.80 2.86
N GLU A 3 -19.30 20.01 1.80
CA GLU A 3 -19.00 18.57 1.84
C GLU A 3 -17.61 18.32 2.43
N MET A 4 -17.45 17.26 3.18
CA MET A 4 -16.19 16.86 3.79
C MET A 4 -15.97 15.35 3.70
N ILE A 5 -14.75 14.88 4.01
CA ILE A 5 -14.44 13.45 3.97
C ILE A 5 -14.33 12.90 5.39
N LEU A 6 -14.98 11.78 5.64
CA LEU A 6 -14.89 10.99 6.87
C LEU A 6 -14.06 9.73 6.62
N CYS A 7 -12.92 9.61 7.31
CA CYS A 7 -12.04 8.45 7.21
C CYS A 7 -12.14 7.62 8.51
N LYS A 8 -12.70 6.42 8.43
CA LYS A 8 -12.83 5.52 9.58
C LYS A 8 -11.52 4.77 9.83
N LEU A 9 -11.11 4.76 11.10
CA LEU A 9 -9.88 4.08 11.52
C LEU A 9 -10.09 2.56 11.60
N GLY A 10 -9.07 1.81 11.16
CA GLY A 10 -9.00 0.36 11.27
C GLY A 10 -8.28 -0.11 12.53
N GLU A 11 -7.27 -0.95 12.37
CA GLU A 11 -6.47 -1.54 13.46
C GLU A 11 -5.85 -0.51 14.44
N VAL A 12 -5.76 0.75 14.03
CA VAL A 12 -5.22 1.85 14.85
C VAL A 12 -5.98 1.99 16.17
N VAL A 13 -7.30 1.72 16.19
CA VAL A 13 -8.11 1.80 17.41
C VAL A 13 -7.73 0.76 18.46
N LEU A 14 -7.06 -0.32 18.06
CA LEU A 14 -6.64 -1.42 18.95
C LEU A 14 -5.26 -1.20 19.59
N LYS A 15 -4.60 -0.05 19.36
CA LYS A 15 -3.22 0.20 19.78
C LYS A 15 -3.04 0.63 21.24
N GLY A 16 -4.09 0.58 22.04
CA GLY A 16 -4.04 0.88 23.48
C GLY A 16 -3.36 2.23 23.77
N LEU A 17 -2.36 2.24 24.66
CA LEU A 17 -1.63 3.45 25.06
C LEU A 17 -0.90 4.15 23.90
N ASN A 18 -0.55 3.43 22.85
CA ASN A 18 0.13 3.99 21.68
C ASN A 18 -0.81 4.61 20.65
N ARG A 19 -2.12 4.51 20.85
CA ARG A 19 -3.14 4.92 19.88
C ARG A 19 -2.93 6.36 19.38
N ARG A 20 -2.66 7.30 20.27
CA ARG A 20 -2.44 8.71 19.92
C ARG A 20 -1.29 8.89 18.93
N SER A 21 -0.16 8.23 19.14
CA SER A 21 1.00 8.29 18.23
C SER A 21 0.65 7.73 16.83
N PHE A 22 -0.17 6.67 16.76
CA PHE A 22 -0.64 6.13 15.49
C PHE A 22 -1.64 7.06 14.78
N GLU A 23 -2.56 7.69 15.53
CA GLU A 23 -3.50 8.68 14.99
C GLU A 23 -2.77 9.92 14.47
N ASP A 24 -1.82 10.47 15.20
CA ASP A 24 -0.99 11.62 14.78
C ASP A 24 -0.23 11.30 13.49
N LYS A 25 0.36 10.10 13.42
CA LYS A 25 1.06 9.64 12.22
C LYS A 25 0.11 9.49 11.03
N LEU A 26 -1.07 8.94 11.27
CA LEU A 26 -2.09 8.76 10.23
C LEU A 26 -2.59 10.10 9.71
N MET A 27 -2.89 11.06 10.60
CA MET A 27 -3.27 12.42 10.21
C MET A 27 -2.18 13.10 9.37
N ALA A 28 -0.90 12.93 9.74
CA ALA A 28 0.21 13.44 8.94
C ALA A 28 0.32 12.77 7.56
N ASN A 29 -0.02 11.47 7.47
CA ASN A 29 -0.06 10.76 6.19
C ASN A 29 -1.22 11.24 5.32
N VAL A 30 -2.43 11.41 5.89
CA VAL A 30 -3.60 11.99 5.21
C VAL A 30 -3.29 13.40 4.71
N ASN A 31 -2.75 14.27 5.58
CA ASN A 31 -2.41 15.65 5.21
C ASN A 31 -1.47 15.71 4.00
N ARG A 32 -0.41 14.88 4.00
CA ARG A 32 0.51 14.78 2.84
C ARG A 32 -0.19 14.30 1.58
N ARG A 33 -1.19 13.42 1.72
CA ARG A 33 -1.94 12.86 0.61
C ARG A 33 -2.80 13.92 -0.07
N VAL A 34 -3.56 14.68 0.72
CA VAL A 34 -4.53 15.65 0.21
C VAL A 34 -3.94 17.03 -0.07
N ALA A 35 -2.68 17.27 0.29
CA ALA A 35 -2.03 18.59 0.16
C ALA A 35 -2.00 19.16 -1.28
N LYS A 36 -2.10 18.31 -2.30
CA LYS A 36 -2.19 18.74 -3.71
C LYS A 36 -3.62 18.99 -4.18
N CYS A 37 -4.60 18.57 -3.39
CA CYS A 37 -6.02 18.70 -3.70
C CYS A 37 -6.64 19.99 -3.12
N GLY A 38 -5.89 20.78 -2.35
CA GLY A 38 -6.38 22.00 -1.72
C GLY A 38 -5.94 22.15 -0.27
N ASN A 39 -6.52 23.12 0.40
CA ASN A 39 -6.23 23.46 1.79
C ASN A 39 -7.30 22.83 2.70
N PHE A 40 -6.94 21.78 3.42
CA PHE A 40 -7.84 21.04 4.30
C PHE A 40 -7.46 21.22 5.78
N ARG A 41 -8.48 21.25 6.64
CA ARG A 41 -8.32 21.04 8.08
C ARG A 41 -8.47 19.56 8.37
N ILE A 42 -7.46 18.95 9.02
CA ILE A 42 -7.46 17.52 9.34
C ILE A 42 -7.41 17.36 10.85
N TYR A 43 -8.36 16.63 11.39
CA TYR A 43 -8.42 16.33 12.82
C TYR A 43 -9.03 14.96 13.06
N ALA A 44 -8.72 14.34 14.21
CA ALA A 44 -9.25 13.04 14.61
C ALA A 44 -10.19 13.20 15.81
N LYS A 45 -11.36 12.57 15.73
CA LYS A 45 -12.33 12.48 16.83
C LYS A 45 -13.10 11.16 16.74
N GLN A 46 -13.29 10.48 17.86
CA GLN A 46 -14.12 9.28 17.95
C GLN A 46 -13.82 8.21 16.87
N SER A 47 -12.55 7.84 16.70
CA SER A 47 -12.09 6.86 15.71
C SER A 47 -12.38 7.23 14.26
N THR A 48 -12.50 8.50 13.96
CA THR A 48 -12.69 9.04 12.61
C THR A 48 -11.71 10.19 12.40
N ILE A 49 -11.05 10.23 11.25
CA ILE A 49 -10.33 11.42 10.77
C ILE A 49 -11.27 12.17 9.86
N TYR A 50 -11.39 13.45 10.12
CA TYR A 50 -12.16 14.42 9.36
C TYR A 50 -11.22 15.19 8.45
N VAL A 51 -11.55 15.29 7.16
CA VAL A 51 -10.85 16.08 6.17
C VAL A 51 -11.82 17.13 5.66
N GLU A 52 -11.72 18.31 6.24
CA GLU A 52 -12.64 19.43 6.05
C GLU A 52 -12.01 20.48 5.11
N PRO A 53 -12.64 20.84 3.98
CA PRO A 53 -12.13 21.89 3.11
C PRO A 53 -12.18 23.23 3.83
N LYS A 54 -11.13 24.03 3.70
CA LYS A 54 -11.08 25.40 4.26
C LYS A 54 -11.56 26.46 3.30
N ASP A 55 -11.61 26.14 2.02
CA ASP A 55 -12.02 27.04 0.95
C ASP A 55 -12.66 26.24 -0.22
N GLU A 56 -13.26 26.98 -1.16
CA GLU A 56 -14.00 26.41 -2.29
C GLU A 56 -13.08 25.84 -3.41
N ASN A 57 -11.78 26.07 -3.33
CA ASN A 57 -10.82 25.58 -4.34
C ASN A 57 -10.34 24.16 -4.05
N CYS A 58 -10.85 23.53 -3.01
CA CYS A 58 -10.49 22.17 -2.66
C CYS A 58 -11.13 21.14 -3.61
N ASP A 59 -10.31 20.29 -4.22
CA ASP A 59 -10.78 19.14 -5.00
C ASP A 59 -11.09 17.98 -4.04
N ILE A 60 -12.37 17.91 -3.62
CA ILE A 60 -12.87 16.89 -2.69
C ILE A 60 -12.80 15.50 -3.30
N ASP A 61 -13.04 15.35 -4.61
CA ASP A 61 -13.04 14.07 -5.29
C ASP A 61 -11.63 13.48 -5.34
N ALA A 62 -10.65 14.27 -5.74
CA ALA A 62 -9.25 13.83 -5.73
C ALA A 62 -8.75 13.55 -4.30
N ALA A 63 -9.17 14.35 -3.31
CA ALA A 63 -8.83 14.12 -1.90
C ALA A 63 -9.46 12.82 -1.37
N PHE A 64 -10.71 12.53 -1.72
CA PHE A 64 -11.43 11.31 -1.38
C PHE A 64 -10.71 10.07 -1.94
N GLU A 65 -10.39 10.06 -3.23
CA GLU A 65 -9.61 8.99 -3.87
C GLU A 65 -8.22 8.83 -3.25
N GLY A 66 -7.61 9.95 -2.84
CA GLY A 66 -6.36 9.96 -2.11
C GLY A 66 -6.47 9.28 -0.74
N CYS A 67 -7.51 9.57 0.03
CA CYS A 67 -7.75 9.01 1.35
C CYS A 67 -7.96 7.49 1.32
N LYS A 68 -8.62 6.95 0.30
CA LYS A 68 -8.82 5.50 0.13
C LYS A 68 -7.50 4.71 0.05
N LYS A 69 -6.41 5.35 -0.36
CA LYS A 69 -5.09 4.73 -0.52
C LYS A 69 -4.18 4.92 0.70
N VAL A 70 -4.67 5.51 1.78
CA VAL A 70 -3.88 5.74 3.01
C VAL A 70 -4.01 4.55 3.95
N PHE A 71 -2.90 3.86 4.24
CA PHE A 71 -2.90 2.77 5.21
C PHE A 71 -3.26 3.24 6.62
N GLY A 72 -4.15 2.50 7.26
CA GLY A 72 -4.77 2.81 8.54
C GLY A 72 -6.25 3.19 8.44
N ILE A 73 -6.73 3.52 7.24
CA ILE A 73 -8.12 3.86 6.94
C ILE A 73 -8.82 2.63 6.35
N ILE A 74 -9.97 2.22 6.93
CA ILE A 74 -10.72 1.05 6.47
C ILE A 74 -11.95 1.42 5.64
N ALA A 75 -12.48 2.63 5.81
CA ALA A 75 -13.62 3.10 5.06
C ALA A 75 -13.57 4.63 4.93
N VAL A 76 -13.99 5.12 3.79
CA VAL A 76 -14.02 6.56 3.46
C VAL A 76 -15.41 6.91 2.93
N SER A 77 -15.99 8.01 3.40
CA SER A 77 -17.25 8.55 2.89
C SER A 77 -17.15 10.06 2.73
N LYS A 78 -17.82 10.59 1.72
CA LYS A 78 -18.14 12.01 1.65
C LYS A 78 -19.36 12.25 2.48
N ALA A 79 -19.41 13.35 3.23
CA ALA A 79 -20.51 13.64 4.14
C ALA A 79 -20.82 15.14 4.17
N LEU A 80 -22.10 15.45 4.28
CA LEU A 80 -22.54 16.81 4.53
C LEU A 80 -22.75 17.00 6.04
N PRO A 81 -22.00 17.90 6.70
CA PRO A 81 -22.26 18.29 8.08
C PRO A 81 -23.54 19.13 8.16
N CYS A 82 -24.31 18.97 9.22
CA CYS A 82 -25.48 19.81 9.51
C CYS A 82 -25.69 19.95 11.03
N GLU A 83 -26.59 20.88 11.41
CA GLU A 83 -26.97 21.06 12.81
C GLU A 83 -27.63 19.80 13.38
N LYS A 84 -27.49 19.58 14.70
CA LYS A 84 -28.14 18.46 15.42
C LYS A 84 -29.61 18.74 15.66
N ASP A 85 -30.33 19.02 14.61
CA ASP A 85 -31.79 19.22 14.58
C ASP A 85 -32.40 18.28 13.53
N VAL A 86 -33.52 17.64 13.89
CA VAL A 86 -34.12 16.60 13.05
C VAL A 86 -34.61 17.17 11.72
N GLN A 87 -35.16 18.39 11.70
CA GLN A 87 -35.64 19.01 10.46
C GLN A 87 -34.47 19.42 9.57
N LYS A 88 -33.35 19.90 10.15
CA LYS A 88 -32.13 20.23 9.43
C LYS A 88 -31.47 18.98 8.84
N ILE A 89 -31.45 17.87 9.59
CA ILE A 89 -30.96 16.57 9.12
C ILE A 89 -31.79 16.06 7.94
N ILE A 90 -33.11 16.13 8.03
CA ILE A 90 -34.04 15.74 6.97
C ILE A 90 -33.81 16.61 5.72
N ALA A 91 -33.70 17.92 5.88
CA ALA A 91 -33.43 18.84 4.77
C ALA A 91 -32.10 18.53 4.09
N ALA A 92 -31.03 18.37 4.88
CA ALA A 92 -29.71 17.99 4.39
C ALA A 92 -29.74 16.65 3.64
N ALA A 93 -30.42 15.63 4.17
CA ALA A 93 -30.53 14.33 3.52
C ALA A 93 -31.29 14.38 2.18
N LYS A 94 -32.36 15.16 2.12
CA LYS A 94 -33.15 15.34 0.89
C LYS A 94 -32.38 16.07 -0.22
N GLU A 95 -31.59 17.04 0.15
CA GLU A 95 -30.80 17.83 -0.80
C GLU A 95 -29.54 17.09 -1.23
N TYR A 96 -28.75 16.64 -0.27
CA TYR A 96 -27.41 16.07 -0.51
C TYR A 96 -27.43 14.72 -1.22
N LEU A 97 -28.44 13.86 -0.92
CA LEU A 97 -28.55 12.52 -1.51
C LEU A 97 -29.65 12.44 -2.58
N ALA A 98 -30.08 13.57 -3.14
CA ALA A 98 -31.19 13.62 -4.09
C ALA A 98 -30.95 12.75 -5.33
N ASP A 99 -29.76 12.77 -5.88
CA ASP A 99 -29.42 12.04 -7.11
C ASP A 99 -29.31 10.54 -6.85
N GLU A 100 -28.68 10.13 -5.75
CA GLU A 100 -28.62 8.74 -5.32
C GLU A 100 -30.01 8.18 -5.01
N MET A 101 -30.87 8.96 -4.36
CA MET A 101 -32.26 8.56 -4.05
C MET A 101 -33.11 8.41 -5.31
N ARG A 102 -32.91 9.26 -6.34
CA ARG A 102 -33.59 9.14 -7.64
C ARG A 102 -33.09 7.94 -8.44
N ALA A 103 -31.79 7.60 -8.34
CA ALA A 103 -31.19 6.47 -9.04
C ALA A 103 -31.48 5.12 -8.36
N ALA A 104 -31.66 5.09 -7.05
CA ALA A 104 -31.84 3.87 -6.30
C ALA A 104 -33.30 3.35 -6.38
N LYS A 105 -33.47 2.03 -6.51
CA LYS A 105 -34.78 1.37 -6.46
C LYS A 105 -35.29 1.20 -5.05
N SER A 106 -34.39 1.08 -4.08
CA SER A 106 -34.75 0.89 -2.68
C SER A 106 -33.68 1.45 -1.74
N PHE A 107 -34.08 1.86 -0.56
CA PHE A 107 -33.17 2.40 0.45
C PHE A 107 -33.56 2.00 1.87
N LYS A 108 -32.63 2.20 2.78
CA LYS A 108 -32.84 2.27 4.23
C LYS A 108 -32.06 3.43 4.83
N VAL A 109 -32.44 3.85 6.03
CA VAL A 109 -31.68 4.81 6.82
C VAL A 109 -31.09 4.11 8.03
N GLU A 110 -29.79 4.30 8.24
CA GLU A 110 -29.07 3.84 9.43
C GLU A 110 -28.52 5.03 10.21
N SER A 111 -28.99 5.20 11.45
CA SER A 111 -28.53 6.27 12.32
C SER A 111 -27.63 5.73 13.43
N LYS A 112 -26.52 6.43 13.68
CA LYS A 112 -25.59 6.18 14.79
C LYS A 112 -25.47 7.42 15.66
N ARG A 113 -25.53 7.24 17.00
CA ARG A 113 -25.39 8.34 17.95
C ARG A 113 -24.19 8.09 18.85
N ALA A 114 -23.17 8.93 18.73
CA ALA A 114 -22.13 9.06 19.75
C ALA A 114 -22.62 9.97 20.89
N ASP A 115 -23.28 11.08 20.55
CA ASP A 115 -23.93 11.94 21.51
C ASP A 115 -25.25 11.31 22.00
N LYS A 116 -25.30 10.91 23.29
CA LYS A 116 -26.45 10.29 23.92
C LYS A 116 -27.50 11.33 24.40
N THR A 117 -27.13 12.61 24.38
CA THR A 117 -28.06 13.71 24.80
C THR A 117 -29.00 14.13 23.68
N PHE A 118 -28.77 13.69 22.44
CA PHE A 118 -29.68 13.96 21.32
C PHE A 118 -31.08 13.36 21.60
N SER A 119 -32.14 14.12 21.34
CA SER A 119 -33.52 13.85 21.78
C SER A 119 -34.11 12.52 21.29
N LEU A 120 -33.72 12.07 20.06
CA LEU A 120 -34.23 10.84 19.48
C LEU A 120 -33.25 9.68 19.65
N THR A 121 -33.75 8.47 19.80
CA THR A 121 -32.93 7.25 19.65
C THR A 121 -32.49 7.05 18.19
N SER A 122 -31.50 6.23 17.97
CA SER A 122 -31.05 5.93 16.59
C SER A 122 -32.20 5.33 15.74
N ILE A 123 -33.01 4.48 16.30
CA ILE A 123 -34.15 3.87 15.61
C ILE A 123 -35.18 4.94 15.25
N GLN A 124 -35.58 5.79 16.21
CA GLN A 124 -36.55 6.87 15.96
C GLN A 124 -36.05 7.85 14.91
N LEU A 125 -34.75 8.22 14.94
CA LEU A 125 -34.17 9.09 13.95
C LEU A 125 -34.20 8.45 12.57
N SER A 126 -33.80 7.16 12.45
CA SER A 126 -33.87 6.43 11.18
C SER A 126 -35.31 6.37 10.63
N GLN A 127 -36.29 6.14 11.47
CA GLN A 127 -37.72 6.11 11.07
C GLN A 127 -38.21 7.48 10.57
N GLN A 128 -37.88 8.56 11.29
CA GLN A 128 -38.35 9.91 10.91
C GLN A 128 -37.68 10.37 9.61
N VAL A 129 -36.36 10.21 9.49
CA VAL A 129 -35.60 10.55 8.25
C VAL A 129 -36.08 9.67 7.10
N GLY A 130 -36.23 8.35 7.34
CA GLY A 130 -36.69 7.40 6.32
C GLY A 130 -38.07 7.72 5.77
N GLY A 131 -39.04 8.03 6.67
CA GLY A 131 -40.38 8.47 6.27
C GLY A 131 -40.38 9.75 5.45
N ALA A 132 -39.55 10.74 5.86
CA ALA A 132 -39.46 12.01 5.14
C ALA A 132 -38.75 11.85 3.76
N LEU A 133 -37.77 10.95 3.62
CA LEU A 133 -37.16 10.63 2.37
C LEU A 133 -38.09 9.86 1.43
N HIS A 134 -38.85 8.90 1.95
CA HIS A 134 -39.86 8.18 1.15
C HIS A 134 -40.96 9.09 0.59
N GLN A 135 -41.39 10.06 1.38
CA GLN A 135 -42.34 11.09 0.91
C GLN A 135 -41.75 11.97 -0.20
N ALA A 136 -40.49 12.33 -0.10
CA ALA A 136 -39.80 13.16 -1.09
C ALA A 136 -39.42 12.39 -2.37
N PHE A 137 -39.15 11.11 -2.25
CA PHE A 137 -38.68 10.24 -3.35
C PHE A 137 -39.56 8.97 -3.43
N PRO A 138 -40.83 9.07 -3.84
CA PRO A 138 -41.80 7.98 -3.79
C PRO A 138 -41.48 6.81 -4.72
N THR A 139 -40.61 7.01 -5.69
CA THR A 139 -40.10 5.96 -6.61
C THR A 139 -39.03 5.07 -5.97
N CYS A 140 -38.45 5.48 -4.84
CA CYS A 140 -37.47 4.72 -4.09
C CYS A 140 -38.14 4.05 -2.88
N GLU A 141 -38.29 2.73 -2.94
CA GLU A 141 -39.00 1.96 -1.91
C GLU A 141 -38.15 1.79 -0.64
N VAL A 142 -38.81 1.73 0.50
CA VAL A 142 -38.13 1.39 1.77
C VAL A 142 -37.90 -0.11 1.84
N ASN A 143 -36.61 -0.53 1.90
CA ASN A 143 -36.25 -1.94 2.06
C ASN A 143 -35.17 -2.06 3.15
N VAL A 144 -35.56 -2.59 4.31
CA VAL A 144 -34.65 -2.71 5.46
C VAL A 144 -33.75 -3.94 5.40
N HIS A 145 -34.06 -4.92 4.55
CA HIS A 145 -33.33 -6.20 4.45
C HIS A 145 -32.28 -6.20 3.34
N ASP A 146 -32.65 -5.78 2.11
CA ASP A 146 -31.75 -5.72 0.96
C ASP A 146 -31.90 -4.36 0.23
N PRO A 147 -31.47 -3.26 0.86
CA PRO A 147 -31.52 -1.94 0.24
C PRO A 147 -30.46 -1.79 -0.84
N LYS A 148 -30.76 -1.04 -1.88
CA LYS A 148 -29.75 -0.66 -2.89
C LYS A 148 -28.97 0.59 -2.49
N LEU A 149 -29.56 1.41 -1.60
CA LEU A 149 -28.90 2.58 -1.00
C LEU A 149 -29.05 2.54 0.52
N VAL A 150 -27.98 2.75 1.26
CA VAL A 150 -28.00 2.97 2.69
C VAL A 150 -27.66 4.43 2.97
N VAL A 151 -28.62 5.16 3.49
CA VAL A 151 -28.43 6.53 3.96
C VAL A 151 -27.95 6.49 5.41
N HIS A 152 -26.79 7.06 5.68
CA HIS A 152 -26.21 7.10 7.02
C HIS A 152 -26.39 8.47 7.68
N ILE A 153 -26.85 8.46 8.93
CA ILE A 153 -26.92 9.65 9.79
C ILE A 153 -26.03 9.41 11.01
N GLU A 154 -24.99 10.21 11.17
CA GLU A 154 -24.12 10.13 12.35
C GLU A 154 -24.29 11.36 13.24
N ILE A 155 -24.84 11.18 14.45
CA ILE A 155 -24.91 12.24 15.46
C ILE A 155 -23.63 12.18 16.29
N ARG A 156 -22.84 13.24 16.19
CA ARG A 156 -21.58 13.43 16.94
C ARG A 156 -21.76 14.56 17.97
N ASP A 157 -20.71 14.84 18.75
CA ASP A 157 -20.81 15.87 19.80
C ASP A 157 -21.15 17.25 19.24
N ASP A 158 -20.53 17.65 18.13
CA ASP A 158 -20.62 19.03 17.61
C ASP A 158 -21.62 19.18 16.45
N SER A 159 -21.86 18.12 15.65
CA SER A 159 -22.65 18.17 14.42
C SER A 159 -23.32 16.84 14.13
N ALA A 160 -24.31 16.86 13.27
CA ALA A 160 -24.79 15.69 12.55
C ALA A 160 -24.13 15.60 11.17
N TYR A 161 -23.96 14.39 10.67
CA TYR A 161 -23.38 14.12 9.36
C TYR A 161 -24.32 13.21 8.57
N VAL A 162 -24.59 13.61 7.34
CA VAL A 162 -25.38 12.84 6.38
C VAL A 162 -24.47 12.33 5.28
N HIS A 163 -24.49 11.04 4.99
CA HIS A 163 -23.72 10.47 3.90
C HIS A 163 -24.35 9.20 3.32
N GLY A 164 -23.96 8.87 2.10
CA GLY A 164 -24.24 7.60 1.44
C GLY A 164 -23.35 6.46 1.94
N PRO A 165 -23.27 5.35 1.18
CA PRO A 165 -22.37 4.24 1.50
C PRO A 165 -20.92 4.67 1.59
N ALA A 166 -20.17 4.08 2.52
CA ALA A 166 -18.75 4.28 2.59
C ALA A 166 -18.02 3.35 1.60
N GLU A 167 -16.94 3.84 0.99
CA GLU A 167 -16.06 3.03 0.16
C GLU A 167 -14.92 2.42 0.96
N GLU A 168 -14.42 1.25 0.48
CA GLU A 168 -13.33 0.54 1.13
C GLU A 168 -12.02 1.35 1.08
N GLY A 169 -11.37 1.51 2.24
CA GLY A 169 -10.03 2.06 2.37
C GLY A 169 -8.95 0.99 2.34
N ALA A 170 -7.69 1.42 2.32
CA ALA A 170 -6.53 0.53 2.21
C ALA A 170 -6.35 -0.42 3.41
N GLY A 171 -6.92 -0.09 4.57
CA GLY A 171 -6.71 -0.86 5.81
C GLY A 171 -5.26 -0.78 6.32
N GLY A 172 -4.86 -1.72 7.16
CA GLY A 172 -3.48 -1.82 7.67
C GLY A 172 -3.10 -0.77 8.71
N LEU A 173 -1.82 -0.38 8.74
CA LEU A 173 -1.24 0.54 9.72
C LEU A 173 -0.55 1.74 9.05
N PRO A 174 -0.52 2.91 9.69
CA PRO A 174 0.11 4.11 9.13
C PRO A 174 1.59 3.91 8.83
N ILE A 175 2.04 4.24 7.61
CA ILE A 175 3.45 4.15 7.22
C ILE A 175 4.33 4.98 8.17
N GLY A 176 5.44 4.37 8.58
CA GLY A 176 6.42 4.94 9.49
C GLY A 176 6.21 4.55 10.96
N MET A 177 5.21 3.70 11.25
CA MET A 177 5.03 3.10 12.59
C MET A 177 5.68 1.71 12.71
N GLY A 178 5.94 1.03 11.59
CA GLY A 178 6.56 -0.30 11.55
C GLY A 178 8.09 -0.31 11.31
N GLY A 179 8.75 0.86 11.44
CA GLY A 179 10.18 0.98 11.15
C GLY A 179 10.49 1.14 9.65
N VAL A 180 11.71 0.74 9.28
CA VAL A 180 12.24 0.83 7.89
C VAL A 180 12.68 -0.56 7.45
N ALA A 181 12.39 -0.92 6.20
CA ALA A 181 12.95 -2.10 5.54
C ALA A 181 13.48 -1.75 4.14
N VAL A 182 14.44 -2.55 3.67
CA VAL A 182 14.94 -2.48 2.30
C VAL A 182 14.19 -3.51 1.46
N SER A 183 13.56 -3.07 0.37
CA SER A 183 12.82 -3.94 -0.54
C SER A 183 13.56 -4.07 -1.88
N LEU A 184 13.80 -5.31 -2.31
CA LEU A 184 14.41 -5.62 -3.60
C LEU A 184 13.31 -5.46 -4.67
N LEU A 185 13.41 -4.42 -5.49
CA LEU A 185 12.42 -4.08 -6.52
C LEU A 185 12.93 -4.50 -7.90
N SER A 186 12.16 -5.33 -8.57
CA SER A 186 12.39 -5.79 -9.95
C SER A 186 11.27 -5.33 -10.88
N GLY A 187 11.41 -5.58 -12.19
CA GLY A 187 10.38 -5.30 -13.21
C GLY A 187 9.23 -6.31 -13.23
N GLY A 188 9.28 -7.38 -12.43
CA GLY A 188 8.26 -8.42 -12.35
C GLY A 188 7.02 -8.02 -11.53
N ILE A 189 6.03 -8.91 -11.51
CA ILE A 189 4.74 -8.71 -10.82
C ILE A 189 4.91 -8.78 -9.28
N ASP A 190 5.82 -9.63 -8.80
CA ASP A 190 5.87 -10.07 -7.40
C ASP A 190 6.47 -9.00 -6.47
N SER A 191 7.58 -8.36 -6.85
CA SER A 191 8.28 -7.41 -6.00
C SER A 191 7.48 -6.12 -5.67
N PRO A 192 6.68 -5.54 -6.59
CA PRO A 192 5.78 -4.45 -6.22
C PRO A 192 4.68 -4.88 -5.22
N VAL A 193 4.13 -6.08 -5.39
CA VAL A 193 3.09 -6.61 -4.49
C VAL A 193 3.66 -6.88 -3.10
N SER A 194 4.86 -7.48 -3.00
CA SER A 194 5.52 -7.71 -1.71
C SER A 194 5.83 -6.40 -0.99
N SER A 195 6.29 -5.39 -1.72
CA SER A 195 6.52 -4.04 -1.20
C SER A 195 5.24 -3.41 -0.64
N TYR A 196 4.14 -3.47 -1.39
CA TYR A 196 2.83 -3.01 -0.95
C TYR A 196 2.37 -3.71 0.34
N MET A 197 2.49 -5.03 0.41
CA MET A 197 2.03 -5.81 1.56
C MET A 197 2.79 -5.44 2.85
N ILE A 198 4.10 -5.24 2.75
CA ILE A 198 4.91 -4.82 3.91
C ILE A 198 4.64 -3.36 4.28
N ALA A 199 4.51 -2.45 3.30
CA ALA A 199 4.14 -1.06 3.56
C ALA A 199 2.77 -0.96 4.24
N LYS A 200 1.80 -1.83 3.90
CA LYS A 200 0.49 -1.94 4.55
C LYS A 200 0.59 -2.27 6.05
N ARG A 201 1.71 -2.84 6.52
CA ARG A 201 1.97 -3.07 7.96
C ARG A 201 2.67 -1.88 8.64
N GLY A 202 2.68 -0.72 7.99
CA GLY A 202 3.23 0.52 8.54
C GLY A 202 4.73 0.70 8.33
N VAL A 203 5.38 -0.18 7.57
CA VAL A 203 6.82 -0.14 7.30
C VAL A 203 7.13 0.90 6.21
N LYS A 204 8.11 1.75 6.46
CA LYS A 204 8.68 2.63 5.44
C LYS A 204 9.67 1.84 4.60
N LEU A 205 9.59 1.95 3.28
CA LEU A 205 10.46 1.22 2.36
C LEU A 205 11.53 2.12 1.76
N GLU A 206 12.75 1.58 1.70
CA GLU A 206 13.84 1.98 0.82
C GLU A 206 13.97 0.89 -0.25
N MET A 207 14.08 1.26 -1.53
CA MET A 207 14.10 0.31 -2.63
C MET A 207 15.52 0.10 -3.14
N VAL A 208 15.87 -1.14 -3.48
CA VAL A 208 17.08 -1.50 -4.19
C VAL A 208 16.70 -2.17 -5.50
N HIS A 209 17.28 -1.71 -6.60
CA HIS A 209 17.17 -2.30 -7.94
C HIS A 209 18.54 -2.62 -8.49
N PHE A 210 18.72 -3.82 -9.01
CA PHE A 210 19.97 -4.28 -9.64
C PHE A 210 19.87 -4.10 -11.15
N PHE A 211 20.83 -3.39 -11.74
CA PHE A 211 20.85 -3.02 -13.15
C PHE A 211 22.14 -3.48 -13.81
N SER A 212 22.03 -4.17 -14.95
CA SER A 212 23.15 -4.85 -15.62
C SER A 212 23.34 -4.40 -17.07
N PRO A 213 23.71 -3.13 -17.32
CA PRO A 213 24.04 -2.68 -18.68
C PRO A 213 25.36 -3.35 -19.17
N PRO A 214 25.49 -3.68 -20.46
CA PRO A 214 24.53 -3.52 -21.56
C PRO A 214 23.53 -4.68 -21.70
N TYR A 215 23.55 -5.66 -20.81
CA TYR A 215 22.70 -6.87 -20.91
C TYR A 215 21.22 -6.56 -20.62
N THR A 216 20.94 -5.60 -19.72
CA THR A 216 19.60 -5.05 -19.51
C THR A 216 19.54 -3.65 -20.12
N SER A 217 18.40 -3.33 -20.75
CA SER A 217 18.21 -2.03 -21.41
C SER A 217 17.83 -0.92 -20.42
N ASP A 218 18.07 0.33 -20.81
CA ASP A 218 17.54 1.48 -20.05
C ASP A 218 16.01 1.44 -19.93
N ALA A 219 15.31 0.87 -20.91
CA ALA A 219 13.85 0.67 -20.84
C ALA A 219 13.46 -0.29 -19.71
N ALA A 220 14.29 -1.30 -19.39
CA ALA A 220 14.07 -2.17 -18.23
C ALA A 220 14.20 -1.39 -16.89
N LYS A 221 15.22 -0.52 -16.78
CA LYS A 221 15.38 0.38 -15.63
C LYS A 221 14.18 1.34 -15.50
N GLU A 222 13.77 1.99 -16.58
CA GLU A 222 12.62 2.89 -16.58
C GLU A 222 11.30 2.20 -16.22
N LYS A 223 11.13 0.93 -16.61
CA LYS A 223 10.02 0.08 -16.17
C LYS A 223 9.97 -0.03 -14.64
N VAL A 224 11.10 -0.33 -14.00
CA VAL A 224 11.20 -0.45 -12.54
C VAL A 224 10.94 0.89 -11.84
N LEU A 225 11.48 1.98 -12.36
CA LEU A 225 11.20 3.32 -11.84
C LEU A 225 9.72 3.71 -11.99
N SER A 226 9.07 3.27 -13.07
CA SER A 226 7.63 3.45 -13.28
C SER A 226 6.81 2.64 -12.28
N LEU A 227 7.20 1.39 -11.98
CA LEU A 227 6.59 0.60 -10.91
C LEU A 227 6.74 1.27 -9.53
N ALA A 228 7.91 1.83 -9.24
CA ALA A 228 8.12 2.60 -8.03
C ALA A 228 7.20 3.84 -7.96
N LYS A 229 6.97 4.55 -9.07
CA LYS A 229 6.01 5.67 -9.15
C LYS A 229 4.59 5.21 -8.87
N LEU A 230 4.16 4.05 -9.42
CA LEU A 230 2.84 3.46 -9.16
C LEU A 230 2.64 3.01 -7.70
N LEU A 231 3.72 2.69 -6.99
CA LEU A 231 3.67 2.36 -5.57
C LEU A 231 3.57 3.59 -4.65
N VAL A 232 3.99 4.79 -5.10
CA VAL A 232 3.96 6.02 -4.26
C VAL A 232 2.58 6.31 -3.67
N PRO A 233 1.47 6.18 -4.41
CA PRO A 233 0.12 6.35 -3.85
C PRO A 233 -0.19 5.47 -2.64
N TRP A 234 0.44 4.34 -2.51
CA TRP A 234 0.27 3.38 -1.41
C TRP A 234 1.39 3.49 -0.37
N CYS A 235 2.65 3.35 -0.83
CA CYS A 235 3.82 3.21 0.04
C CYS A 235 4.42 4.55 0.50
N GLY A 236 3.93 5.69 -0.04
CA GLY A 236 4.51 7.00 0.22
C GLY A 236 5.79 7.25 -0.59
N ARG A 237 6.49 8.34 -0.24
CA ARG A 237 7.76 8.70 -0.88
C ARG A 237 8.82 7.65 -0.58
N MET A 238 9.63 7.31 -1.58
CA MET A 238 10.72 6.35 -1.47
C MET A 238 11.93 6.77 -2.29
N THR A 239 13.09 6.22 -1.98
CA THR A 239 14.28 6.28 -2.83
C THR A 239 14.48 4.91 -3.45
N VAL A 240 14.82 4.87 -4.74
CA VAL A 240 15.30 3.67 -5.42
C VAL A 240 16.80 3.81 -5.56
N GLN A 241 17.57 2.91 -4.96
CA GLN A 241 18.99 2.81 -5.15
C GLN A 241 19.22 1.82 -6.31
N VAL A 242 19.67 2.34 -7.45
CA VAL A 242 19.99 1.54 -8.63
C VAL A 242 21.46 1.12 -8.51
N VAL A 243 21.68 -0.17 -8.36
CA VAL A 243 23.00 -0.76 -8.14
C VAL A 243 23.51 -1.36 -9.45
N PRO A 244 24.69 -0.94 -9.99
CA PRO A 244 25.28 -1.57 -11.15
C PRO A 244 25.72 -3.00 -10.79
N PHE A 245 25.32 -3.97 -11.60
CA PHE A 245 25.45 -5.38 -11.22
C PHE A 245 26.17 -6.23 -12.26
N THR A 246 26.56 -5.65 -13.41
CA THR A 246 27.19 -6.33 -14.55
C THR A 246 28.50 -7.00 -14.15
N GLU A 247 29.42 -6.28 -13.49
CA GLU A 247 30.72 -6.80 -13.08
C GLU A 247 30.56 -8.05 -12.21
N ILE A 248 29.64 -8.02 -11.25
CA ILE A 248 29.37 -9.16 -10.36
C ILE A 248 28.90 -10.37 -11.18
N GLN A 249 27.99 -10.17 -12.13
CA GLN A 249 27.46 -11.25 -12.95
C GLN A 249 28.57 -11.86 -13.86
N GLU A 250 29.43 -11.02 -14.47
CA GLU A 250 30.51 -11.47 -15.28
C GLU A 250 31.59 -12.26 -14.49
N GLU A 251 31.90 -11.80 -13.27
CA GLU A 251 32.85 -12.52 -12.40
C GLU A 251 32.25 -13.86 -11.91
N ILE A 252 30.96 -13.92 -11.56
CA ILE A 252 30.32 -15.21 -11.24
C ILE A 252 30.38 -16.14 -12.45
N ARG A 253 30.03 -15.65 -13.65
CA ARG A 253 30.04 -16.46 -14.87
C ARG A 253 31.44 -16.98 -15.22
N ARG A 254 32.47 -16.20 -14.94
CA ARG A 254 33.85 -16.55 -15.26
C ARG A 254 34.46 -17.57 -14.28
N ASN A 255 34.13 -17.45 -13.00
CA ASN A 255 34.85 -18.11 -11.92
C ASN A 255 34.04 -19.17 -11.15
N CYS A 256 32.71 -19.25 -11.35
CA CYS A 256 31.86 -20.17 -10.62
C CYS A 256 31.19 -21.19 -11.55
N PRO A 257 30.81 -22.39 -11.03
CA PRO A 257 30.03 -23.36 -11.78
C PRO A 257 28.69 -22.80 -12.24
N GLU A 258 28.30 -23.06 -13.49
CA GLU A 258 27.07 -22.53 -14.10
C GLU A 258 25.83 -22.86 -13.32
N GLU A 259 25.70 -24.05 -12.75
CA GLU A 259 24.55 -24.52 -11.99
C GLU A 259 24.27 -23.67 -10.72
N PHE A 260 25.29 -23.03 -10.15
CA PHE A 260 25.19 -22.18 -8.97
C PHE A 260 25.05 -20.68 -9.30
N PHE A 261 25.13 -20.30 -10.58
CA PHE A 261 25.12 -18.91 -11.01
C PHE A 261 24.00 -18.08 -10.34
N THR A 262 22.74 -18.53 -10.46
CA THR A 262 21.57 -17.80 -9.90
C THR A 262 21.64 -17.72 -8.38
N LEU A 263 22.11 -18.75 -7.70
CA LEU A 263 22.21 -18.77 -6.23
C LEU A 263 23.28 -17.78 -5.74
N ILE A 264 24.46 -17.82 -6.31
CA ILE A 264 25.57 -16.91 -5.95
C ILE A 264 25.19 -15.47 -6.28
N MET A 265 24.61 -15.22 -7.46
CA MET A 265 24.08 -13.91 -7.84
C MET A 265 23.10 -13.37 -6.80
N ARG A 266 22.15 -14.18 -6.33
CA ARG A 266 21.19 -13.77 -5.31
C ARG A 266 21.85 -13.54 -3.95
N ARG A 267 22.88 -14.30 -3.58
CA ARG A 267 23.68 -14.05 -2.37
C ARG A 267 24.35 -12.66 -2.43
N PHE A 268 24.89 -12.25 -3.58
CA PHE A 268 25.38 -10.88 -3.75
C PHE A 268 24.28 -9.83 -3.60
N MET A 269 23.11 -10.05 -4.19
CA MET A 269 21.96 -9.15 -4.02
C MET A 269 21.57 -8.99 -2.56
N MET A 270 21.55 -10.07 -1.79
CA MET A 270 21.24 -10.06 -0.36
C MET A 270 22.29 -9.29 0.44
N ARG A 271 23.61 -9.56 0.23
CA ARG A 271 24.71 -8.84 0.90
C ARG A 271 24.67 -7.34 0.62
N ILE A 272 24.47 -6.95 -0.63
CA ILE A 272 24.35 -5.53 -1.03
C ILE A 272 23.12 -4.90 -0.37
N SER A 273 21.97 -5.61 -0.35
CA SER A 273 20.75 -5.13 0.28
C SER A 273 20.93 -4.95 1.79
N GLN A 274 21.70 -5.82 2.47
CA GLN A 274 22.03 -5.63 3.88
C GLN A 274 22.95 -4.41 4.08
N ARG A 275 23.97 -4.20 3.23
CA ARG A 275 24.80 -3.00 3.29
C ARG A 275 23.97 -1.71 3.14
N VAL A 276 22.98 -1.72 2.23
CA VAL A 276 22.02 -0.62 2.11
C VAL A 276 21.19 -0.48 3.39
N ALA A 277 20.70 -1.60 3.93
CA ALA A 277 19.89 -1.60 5.16
C ALA A 277 20.64 -1.00 6.36
N ASP A 278 21.91 -1.33 6.52
CA ASP A 278 22.75 -0.78 7.58
C ASP A 278 22.91 0.74 7.45
N GLN A 279 23.12 1.24 6.23
CA GLN A 279 23.26 2.69 5.97
C GLN A 279 21.95 3.46 6.27
N VAL A 280 20.80 2.90 5.93
CA VAL A 280 19.48 3.54 6.18
C VAL A 280 18.87 3.14 7.52
N LYS A 281 19.57 2.34 8.32
CA LYS A 281 19.13 1.80 9.62
C LYS A 281 17.84 0.98 9.51
N ALA A 282 17.66 0.29 8.40
CA ALA A 282 16.55 -0.65 8.22
C ALA A 282 16.72 -1.89 9.11
N LYS A 283 15.62 -2.56 9.41
CA LYS A 283 15.58 -3.70 10.33
C LYS A 283 15.14 -5.00 9.68
N ALA A 284 14.88 -4.98 8.37
CA ALA A 284 14.52 -6.15 7.60
C ALA A 284 14.81 -5.92 6.11
N LEU A 285 14.95 -7.02 5.38
CA LEU A 285 14.92 -7.07 3.92
C LEU A 285 13.55 -7.58 3.48
N VAL A 286 13.09 -7.17 2.29
CA VAL A 286 11.83 -7.61 1.70
C VAL A 286 12.09 -8.13 0.30
N THR A 287 11.63 -9.35 0.01
CA THR A 287 11.74 -9.97 -1.31
C THR A 287 10.38 -10.39 -1.84
N GLY A 288 10.26 -10.51 -3.16
CA GLY A 288 9.07 -11.04 -3.84
C GLY A 288 9.11 -12.55 -4.05
N GLU A 289 9.86 -13.28 -3.25
CA GLU A 289 10.01 -14.73 -3.38
C GLU A 289 8.74 -15.48 -3.03
N ASN A 290 8.48 -16.56 -3.78
CA ASN A 290 7.37 -17.47 -3.60
C ASN A 290 7.87 -18.91 -3.73
N LEU A 291 7.39 -19.83 -2.89
CA LEU A 291 7.82 -21.23 -2.96
C LEU A 291 7.37 -21.90 -4.25
N GLY A 292 8.33 -22.57 -4.92
CA GLY A 292 8.05 -23.40 -6.07
C GLY A 292 7.71 -22.66 -7.37
N GLN A 293 7.77 -21.32 -7.39
CA GLN A 293 7.45 -20.56 -8.61
C GLN A 293 8.55 -20.69 -9.67
N VAL A 294 9.81 -20.70 -9.26
CA VAL A 294 10.98 -20.90 -10.12
C VAL A 294 12.03 -21.79 -9.45
N ALA A 295 12.97 -22.32 -10.23
CA ALA A 295 14.00 -23.26 -9.75
C ALA A 295 14.84 -22.77 -8.55
N SER A 296 15.02 -21.45 -8.43
CA SER A 296 15.76 -20.82 -7.32
C SER A 296 14.90 -20.48 -6.11
N GLN A 297 13.64 -20.91 -6.06
CA GLN A 297 12.70 -20.66 -4.97
C GLN A 297 12.24 -21.96 -4.29
N THR A 298 13.17 -22.89 -4.09
CA THR A 298 13.01 -24.07 -3.22
C THR A 298 13.40 -23.71 -1.80
N MET A 299 13.01 -24.53 -0.81
CA MET A 299 13.40 -24.31 0.59
C MET A 299 14.92 -24.29 0.78
N GLU A 300 15.62 -25.21 0.10
CA GLU A 300 17.08 -25.29 0.13
C GLU A 300 17.71 -24.02 -0.48
N ALA A 301 17.21 -23.56 -1.64
CA ALA A 301 17.70 -22.36 -2.30
C ALA A 301 17.48 -21.11 -1.45
N LEU A 302 16.30 -20.96 -0.83
CA LEU A 302 16.00 -19.86 0.09
C LEU A 302 16.95 -19.84 1.29
N ARG A 303 17.22 -21.00 1.89
CA ARG A 303 18.20 -21.14 2.98
C ARG A 303 19.60 -20.69 2.55
N VAL A 304 20.05 -21.13 1.40
CA VAL A 304 21.37 -20.76 0.84
C VAL A 304 21.48 -19.27 0.57
N THR A 305 20.44 -18.65 0.02
CA THR A 305 20.45 -17.21 -0.28
C THR A 305 20.33 -16.33 0.96
N GLU A 306 19.64 -16.80 2.03
CA GLU A 306 19.49 -16.06 3.28
C GLU A 306 20.71 -16.17 4.20
N ASP A 307 21.53 -17.21 4.06
CA ASP A 307 22.71 -17.48 4.89
C ASP A 307 23.72 -16.31 4.98
N VAL A 308 23.70 -15.39 4.04
CA VAL A 308 24.65 -14.27 3.94
C VAL A 308 24.16 -12.97 4.59
N VAL A 309 23.02 -12.99 5.27
CA VAL A 309 22.42 -11.82 5.92
C VAL A 309 21.99 -12.14 7.35
N ASP A 310 22.13 -11.15 8.23
CA ASP A 310 21.72 -11.25 9.64
C ASP A 310 20.34 -10.65 9.89
N LEU A 311 19.83 -9.81 8.97
CA LEU A 311 18.53 -9.20 9.08
C LEU A 311 17.42 -10.18 8.69
N PRO A 312 16.24 -10.09 9.36
CA PRO A 312 15.07 -10.85 8.94
C PRO A 312 14.71 -10.58 7.48
N VAL A 313 14.49 -11.65 6.71
CA VAL A 313 14.04 -11.57 5.31
C VAL A 313 12.53 -11.81 5.27
N LEU A 314 11.77 -10.75 5.00
CA LEU A 314 10.32 -10.80 4.92
C LEU A 314 9.90 -11.21 3.50
N ARG A 315 9.15 -12.32 3.41
CA ARG A 315 8.65 -12.90 2.17
C ARG A 315 7.12 -12.95 2.18
N PRO A 316 6.44 -11.82 1.98
CA PRO A 316 4.97 -11.77 2.15
C PRO A 316 4.21 -12.64 1.14
N LEU A 317 4.84 -13.04 0.04
CA LEU A 317 4.22 -13.84 -1.01
C LEU A 317 4.50 -15.34 -0.88
N ILE A 318 5.24 -15.76 0.12
CA ILE A 318 5.85 -17.12 0.19
C ILE A 318 4.85 -18.27 0.02
N GLY A 319 3.63 -18.11 0.44
CA GLY A 319 2.56 -19.12 0.37
C GLY A 319 1.37 -18.72 -0.52
N MET A 320 1.50 -17.66 -1.32
CA MET A 320 0.42 -17.20 -2.19
C MET A 320 0.49 -17.87 -3.56
N ASP A 321 -0.66 -18.17 -4.16
CA ASP A 321 -0.69 -18.59 -5.55
C ASP A 321 -0.53 -17.40 -6.53
N LYS A 322 -0.24 -17.69 -7.80
CA LYS A 322 0.01 -16.65 -8.80
C LYS A 322 -1.21 -15.77 -9.06
N GLU A 323 -2.41 -16.34 -9.00
CA GLU A 323 -3.66 -15.62 -9.20
C GLU A 323 -3.92 -14.60 -8.08
N GLU A 324 -3.61 -14.94 -6.84
CA GLU A 324 -3.72 -14.03 -5.70
C GLU A 324 -2.79 -12.83 -5.87
N ILE A 325 -1.55 -13.08 -6.29
CA ILE A 325 -0.54 -12.04 -6.55
C ILE A 325 -0.99 -11.13 -7.71
N VAL A 326 -1.48 -11.71 -8.81
CA VAL A 326 -1.99 -10.97 -9.97
C VAL A 326 -3.20 -10.09 -9.58
N ARG A 327 -4.13 -10.60 -8.77
CA ARG A 327 -5.25 -9.80 -8.27
C ARG A 327 -4.78 -8.59 -7.47
N LEU A 328 -3.81 -8.76 -6.58
CA LEU A 328 -3.23 -7.65 -5.84
C LEU A 328 -2.48 -6.67 -6.75
N SER A 329 -1.70 -7.17 -7.72
CA SER A 329 -1.00 -6.33 -8.69
C SER A 329 -1.96 -5.45 -9.50
N ARG A 330 -3.11 -5.99 -9.91
CA ARG A 330 -4.19 -5.22 -10.57
C ARG A 330 -4.81 -4.19 -9.61
N LYS A 331 -5.11 -4.57 -8.36
CA LYS A 331 -5.65 -3.66 -7.32
C LYS A 331 -4.75 -2.45 -7.08
N ILE A 332 -3.44 -2.65 -7.07
CA ILE A 332 -2.47 -1.56 -6.83
C ILE A 332 -2.03 -0.84 -8.11
N GLY A 333 -2.48 -1.29 -9.28
CA GLY A 333 -2.22 -0.65 -10.58
C GLY A 333 -0.83 -0.92 -11.15
N THR A 334 -0.11 -1.97 -10.70
CA THR A 334 1.24 -2.30 -11.17
C THR A 334 1.27 -3.35 -12.27
N PHE A 335 0.17 -4.09 -12.49
CA PHE A 335 0.12 -5.25 -13.38
C PHE A 335 0.55 -4.92 -14.81
N ASP A 336 -0.08 -3.92 -15.44
CA ASP A 336 0.15 -3.61 -16.86
C ASP A 336 1.59 -3.16 -17.15
N THR A 337 2.20 -2.44 -16.21
CA THR A 337 3.62 -2.08 -16.30
C THR A 337 4.52 -3.30 -16.07
N SER A 338 4.16 -4.18 -15.12
CA SER A 338 4.96 -5.37 -14.80
C SER A 338 5.08 -6.37 -15.95
N ILE A 339 4.07 -6.48 -16.83
CA ILE A 339 4.06 -7.40 -17.95
C ILE A 339 4.74 -6.87 -19.24
N LEU A 340 5.25 -5.62 -19.21
CA LEU A 340 6.01 -5.10 -20.35
C LEU A 340 7.23 -5.98 -20.62
N PRO A 341 7.59 -6.21 -21.92
CA PRO A 341 8.57 -7.21 -22.33
C PRO A 341 10.01 -6.72 -22.20
N TYR A 342 10.38 -6.24 -21.01
CA TYR A 342 11.76 -5.84 -20.67
C TYR A 342 12.30 -6.78 -19.61
N GLU A 343 13.45 -7.37 -19.88
CA GLU A 343 14.07 -8.39 -19.02
C GLU A 343 14.77 -7.77 -17.80
N ASP A 344 14.68 -8.46 -16.66
CA ASP A 344 15.41 -8.12 -15.44
C ASP A 344 16.82 -8.72 -15.45
N CYS A 345 17.70 -8.20 -14.61
CA CYS A 345 19.08 -8.70 -14.46
C CYS A 345 19.13 -10.21 -14.12
N CYS A 346 18.12 -10.76 -13.47
CA CYS A 346 18.08 -12.18 -13.08
C CYS A 346 17.92 -13.15 -14.26
N THR A 347 17.50 -12.68 -15.43
CA THR A 347 17.27 -13.53 -16.62
C THR A 347 18.44 -13.52 -17.59
N VAL A 348 19.40 -12.60 -17.42
CA VAL A 348 20.50 -12.36 -18.37
C VAL A 348 21.41 -13.59 -18.58
N PHE A 349 21.76 -14.29 -17.50
CA PHE A 349 22.64 -15.45 -17.51
C PHE A 349 21.96 -16.65 -16.81
N THR A 350 20.80 -17.05 -17.30
CA THR A 350 20.08 -18.18 -16.72
C THR A 350 20.82 -19.50 -17.05
N PRO A 351 21.18 -20.31 -16.03
CA PRO A 351 21.85 -21.59 -16.25
C PRO A 351 20.90 -22.58 -16.95
N ARG A 352 21.46 -23.44 -17.81
CA ARG A 352 20.68 -24.49 -18.50
C ARG A 352 20.12 -25.52 -17.53
N HIS A 353 20.88 -25.84 -16.47
CA HIS A 353 20.54 -26.83 -15.46
C HIS A 353 20.72 -26.22 -14.05
N PRO A 354 19.81 -25.38 -13.57
CA PRO A 354 19.95 -24.76 -12.25
C PRO A 354 19.85 -25.78 -11.14
N ARG A 355 20.68 -25.65 -10.11
CA ARG A 355 20.64 -26.52 -8.93
C ARG A 355 19.42 -26.21 -8.06
N THR A 356 18.41 -27.07 -8.10
CA THR A 356 17.16 -26.87 -7.34
C THR A 356 17.26 -27.30 -5.88
N LYS A 357 18.19 -28.20 -5.55
CA LYS A 357 18.48 -28.66 -4.18
C LYS A 357 19.95 -28.41 -3.85
N PRO A 358 20.34 -27.15 -3.68
CA PRO A 358 21.73 -26.82 -3.39
C PRO A 358 22.12 -27.25 -1.96
N ASN A 359 23.36 -27.70 -1.80
CA ASN A 359 23.99 -27.80 -0.50
C ASN A 359 24.67 -26.45 -0.18
N LEU A 360 24.55 -25.98 1.05
CA LEU A 360 25.09 -24.69 1.48
C LEU A 360 26.62 -24.65 1.35
N GLU A 361 27.32 -25.71 1.75
CA GLU A 361 28.78 -25.76 1.71
C GLU A 361 29.31 -25.76 0.26
N GLU A 362 28.64 -26.51 -0.65
CA GLU A 362 29.02 -26.52 -2.08
C GLU A 362 28.93 -25.09 -2.68
N VAL A 363 27.88 -24.31 -2.28
CA VAL A 363 27.74 -22.96 -2.80
C VAL A 363 28.75 -21.99 -2.17
N ARG A 364 29.08 -22.16 -0.88
CA ARG A 364 30.15 -21.40 -0.21
C ARG A 364 31.52 -21.67 -0.84
N GLU A 365 31.85 -22.92 -1.14
CA GLU A 365 33.09 -23.30 -1.85
C GLU A 365 33.12 -22.70 -3.25
N ALA A 366 32.02 -22.76 -3.99
CA ALA A 366 31.92 -22.20 -5.33
C ALA A 366 32.10 -20.67 -5.36
N GLU A 367 31.56 -19.94 -4.38
CA GLU A 367 31.73 -18.48 -4.33
C GLU A 367 33.06 -18.03 -3.75
N ALA A 368 33.83 -18.90 -3.10
CA ALA A 368 35.11 -18.55 -2.50
C ALA A 368 36.17 -18.12 -3.54
N ALA A 369 35.97 -18.44 -4.84
CA ALA A 369 36.81 -17.97 -5.92
C ALA A 369 36.67 -16.47 -6.24
N LEU A 370 35.67 -15.79 -5.64
CA LEU A 370 35.33 -14.39 -5.94
C LEU A 370 35.88 -13.43 -4.88
N ASP A 371 36.32 -12.25 -5.33
CA ASP A 371 36.60 -11.10 -4.46
C ASP A 371 35.24 -10.46 -4.03
N ILE A 372 34.56 -11.13 -3.11
CA ILE A 372 33.19 -10.77 -2.70
C ILE A 372 33.13 -9.33 -2.19
N GLU A 373 34.02 -8.94 -1.26
CA GLU A 373 34.01 -7.64 -0.65
C GLU A 373 34.33 -6.52 -1.64
N GLY A 374 35.38 -6.72 -2.47
CA GLY A 374 35.73 -5.73 -3.47
C GLY A 374 34.68 -5.54 -4.56
N LEU A 375 33.98 -6.59 -4.98
CA LEU A 375 32.87 -6.52 -5.92
C LEU A 375 31.70 -5.74 -5.34
N ILE A 376 31.35 -6.01 -4.06
CA ILE A 376 30.29 -5.29 -3.36
C ILE A 376 30.64 -3.82 -3.18
N ASP A 377 31.87 -3.50 -2.76
CA ASP A 377 32.31 -2.13 -2.54
C ASP A 377 32.24 -1.29 -3.82
N ARG A 378 32.68 -1.85 -4.97
CA ARG A 378 32.58 -1.17 -6.26
C ARG A 378 31.16 -0.96 -6.71
N ALA A 379 30.27 -1.96 -6.55
CA ALA A 379 28.85 -1.83 -6.84
C ALA A 379 28.17 -0.77 -5.95
N MET A 380 28.50 -0.76 -4.67
CA MET A 380 27.98 0.20 -3.70
C MET A 380 28.47 1.63 -3.96
N ALA A 381 29.72 1.81 -4.39
CA ALA A 381 30.29 3.14 -4.71
C ALA A 381 29.64 3.77 -5.95
N ASN A 382 29.22 2.97 -6.91
CA ASN A 382 28.66 3.42 -8.20
C ASN A 382 27.14 3.43 -8.26
N ARG A 383 26.47 3.42 -7.11
CA ARG A 383 24.98 3.47 -7.05
C ARG A 383 24.43 4.81 -7.51
N GLU A 384 23.30 4.76 -8.19
CA GLU A 384 22.46 5.91 -8.49
C GLU A 384 21.29 5.99 -7.49
N PHE A 385 20.95 7.21 -7.04
CA PHE A 385 19.84 7.46 -6.11
C PHE A 385 18.71 8.19 -6.83
N VAL A 386 17.60 7.50 -7.04
CA VAL A 386 16.41 8.08 -7.69
C VAL A 386 15.33 8.31 -6.65
N ARG A 387 15.01 9.58 -6.37
CA ARG A 387 13.96 9.96 -5.42
C ARG A 387 12.60 9.96 -6.10
N ILE A 388 11.71 9.08 -5.66
CA ILE A 388 10.33 8.96 -6.17
C ILE A 388 9.38 9.68 -5.20
N LYS A 389 8.67 10.67 -5.73
CA LYS A 389 7.75 11.53 -4.97
C LYS A 389 6.36 11.51 -5.63
N PHE A 390 5.34 12.00 -4.88
CA PHE A 390 4.00 12.25 -5.41
C PHE A 390 4.02 13.20 -6.59
#